data_54976ba118a199bbe83b777ac6eb44f1
#
_entry.id   54976ba118a199bbe83b777ac6eb44f1
#
_cell.length_a   1.000
_cell.length_b   1.000
_cell.length_c   1.000
_cell.angle_alpha   90.00
_cell.angle_beta   90.00
_cell.angle_gamma   90.00
#
_symmetry.space_group_name_H-M   'P 1'
#
loop_
_entity.id
_entity.type
_entity.pdbx_description
1 polymer ?
#
loop_
_entity_poly.entity_id
_entity_poly.type
_entity_poly.pdbx_seq_one_letter_code
_entity_poly.pdbx_strand_id
1 'polypeptide(L)'
;VIHHDVEFQDQMQHMCKMMGLDFKVEEVELEERGGDYHFDNNTLNVVDTLMSSLGGQHTLTSIVNDINKAKIESDKHAEEVAGFKKQIQDLQKSANKPSFPQGVVATNSGSEKTSTPVSEADAEIVMKNAMDIFTNSEGKKVKALDYDIPTFKWKKPNPDVPELDPTYVFRPELVSDVLYCLLHNQKGYLSGHTGTGKTTLIEQVCAKLGYPFKRINFDSEITRMDLVGREVLMEEKGTTKSKFIDGIIPTAVRTPTVLCLDEIDFVRPDVAYVLQRALENKGFTILEDGDRFVEPHPLFRIFATANTKGQGDETGSYQGARHQSLAFLDRFNVFTSVPYLRPHDEAKILVEHATGLDSKLADQMVKFANEIRDAFKNGTIYMTTSIRGLMTCAKMYTFFLPMMSGNHNAALTFAITKSILNRCGHQDFANISEIAQRVFDTGSGTPLNFKYED
;
A
#
# COMPACT_ATOMS: atom_id res chain seq x y z
N VAL A 1 -35.82 4.46 2.14
CA VAL A 1 -34.53 4.50 1.38
C VAL A 1 -34.75 4.97 -0.06
N ILE A 2 -35.98 5.03 -0.57
CA ILE A 2 -36.27 5.47 -1.96
C ILE A 2 -36.53 6.99 -2.03
N HIS A 3 -36.43 7.71 -0.93
CA HIS A 3 -36.91 9.10 -0.77
C HIS A 3 -36.02 10.22 -1.32
N HIS A 4 -34.85 9.96 -1.92
CA HIS A 4 -33.92 11.03 -2.28
C HIS A 4 -33.46 11.05 -3.76
N ASP A 5 -34.04 10.22 -4.61
CA ASP A 5 -33.72 10.31 -6.03
C ASP A 5 -34.86 10.95 -6.82
N VAL A 6 -34.80 12.28 -6.91
CA VAL A 6 -35.79 13.10 -7.64
C VAL A 6 -35.85 12.71 -9.12
N GLU A 7 -34.72 12.31 -9.68
CA GLU A 7 -34.62 11.88 -11.08
C GLU A 7 -35.33 10.54 -11.33
N PHE A 8 -35.27 9.62 -10.38
CA PHE A 8 -36.02 8.36 -10.42
C PHE A 8 -37.53 8.58 -10.30
N GLN A 9 -37.97 9.50 -9.42
CA GLN A 9 -39.41 9.86 -9.28
C GLN A 9 -39.97 10.50 -10.55
N ASP A 10 -39.22 11.40 -11.18
CA ASP A 10 -39.61 12.04 -12.44
C ASP A 10 -39.66 11.04 -13.60
N GLN A 11 -38.74 10.10 -13.69
CA GLN A 11 -38.75 9.04 -14.69
C GLN A 11 -39.93 8.09 -14.49
N MET A 12 -40.25 7.69 -13.29
CA MET A 12 -41.41 6.85 -12.96
C MET A 12 -42.73 7.56 -13.25
N GLN A 13 -42.86 8.85 -12.89
CA GLN A 13 -44.06 9.65 -13.22
C GLN A 13 -44.24 9.80 -14.75
N HIS A 14 -43.18 10.04 -15.47
CA HIS A 14 -43.21 10.17 -16.93
C HIS A 14 -43.66 8.86 -17.59
N MET A 15 -43.16 7.74 -17.10
CA MET A 15 -43.45 6.40 -17.62
C MET A 15 -44.90 5.97 -17.32
N CYS A 16 -45.38 6.22 -16.11
CA CYS A 16 -46.77 5.95 -15.75
C CYS A 16 -47.74 6.80 -16.58
N LYS A 17 -47.42 8.08 -16.85
CA LYS A 17 -48.18 8.95 -17.72
C LYS A 17 -48.25 8.45 -19.17
N MET A 18 -47.18 7.89 -19.68
CA MET A 18 -47.13 7.26 -21.02
C MET A 18 -48.01 6.01 -21.11
N MET A 19 -48.19 5.29 -20.01
CA MET A 19 -49.02 4.09 -19.93
C MET A 19 -50.47 4.34 -19.54
N GLY A 20 -50.88 5.65 -19.38
CA GLY A 20 -52.23 6.01 -19.03
C GLY A 20 -52.63 5.73 -17.57
N LEU A 21 -51.63 5.56 -16.70
CA LEU A 21 -51.78 5.31 -15.28
C LEU A 21 -51.59 6.61 -14.51
N ASP A 22 -52.57 6.99 -13.67
CA ASP A 22 -52.47 8.17 -12.80
C ASP A 22 -51.73 7.73 -11.51
N PHE A 23 -50.42 7.90 -11.51
CA PHE A 23 -49.55 7.52 -10.38
C PHE A 23 -49.21 8.76 -9.57
N LYS A 24 -49.77 8.88 -8.38
CA LYS A 24 -49.33 9.83 -7.35
C LYS A 24 -48.40 9.08 -6.42
N VAL A 25 -47.14 9.56 -6.28
CA VAL A 25 -46.26 9.10 -5.23
C VAL A 25 -46.75 9.69 -3.91
N GLU A 26 -47.63 8.96 -3.24
CA GLU A 26 -47.88 9.18 -1.81
C GLU A 26 -46.86 8.40 -1.02
N GLU A 27 -46.41 8.90 0.14
CA GLU A 27 -45.48 8.20 1.02
C GLU A 27 -45.97 6.78 1.28
N VAL A 28 -45.21 5.77 0.86
CA VAL A 28 -45.53 4.38 1.14
C VAL A 28 -45.03 4.07 2.53
N GLU A 29 -45.90 4.02 3.51
CA GLU A 29 -45.59 3.57 4.86
C GLU A 29 -45.45 2.04 4.86
N LEU A 30 -44.30 1.56 5.35
CA LEU A 30 -44.11 0.16 5.66
C LEU A 30 -44.79 -0.17 6.98
N GLU A 31 -45.79 -1.08 6.94
CA GLU A 31 -46.42 -1.59 8.17
C GLU A 31 -45.51 -2.64 8.83
N GLU A 32 -45.19 -2.45 10.10
CA GLU A 32 -44.52 -3.45 10.92
C GLU A 32 -45.55 -4.40 11.55
N ARG A 33 -45.50 -5.70 11.17
CA ARG A 33 -46.37 -6.72 11.72
C ARG A 33 -45.54 -7.89 12.24
N GLY A 34 -45.64 -8.12 13.56
CA GLY A 34 -44.94 -9.25 14.19
C GLY A 34 -43.40 -9.17 14.14
N GLY A 35 -42.85 -7.97 14.00
CA GLY A 35 -41.43 -7.74 13.92
C GLY A 35 -40.83 -7.65 12.50
N ASP A 36 -41.64 -7.91 11.47
CA ASP A 36 -41.22 -7.86 10.05
C ASP A 36 -41.93 -6.69 9.33
N TYR A 37 -41.31 -6.18 8.26
CA TYR A 37 -41.84 -5.15 7.40
C TYR A 37 -42.64 -5.75 6.25
N HIS A 38 -43.84 -5.21 5.99
CA HIS A 38 -44.73 -5.65 4.91
C HIS A 38 -45.25 -4.44 4.14
N PHE A 39 -45.43 -4.59 2.82
CA PHE A 39 -46.25 -3.70 2.01
C PHE A 39 -47.71 -4.16 2.02
N ASP A 40 -48.66 -3.24 1.82
CA ASP A 40 -49.99 -3.68 1.57
C ASP A 40 -50.10 -4.46 0.24
N ASN A 41 -51.07 -5.41 0.16
CA ASN A 41 -51.19 -6.33 -0.98
C ASN A 41 -51.53 -5.62 -2.30
N ASN A 42 -52.11 -4.42 -2.28
CA ASN A 42 -52.43 -3.68 -3.51
C ASN A 42 -51.17 -3.01 -4.08
N THR A 43 -50.35 -2.43 -3.23
CA THR A 43 -49.06 -1.82 -3.62
C THR A 43 -48.09 -2.86 -4.16
N LEU A 44 -47.94 -4.03 -3.51
CA LEU A 44 -47.17 -5.15 -3.98
C LEU A 44 -47.55 -5.61 -5.40
N ASN A 45 -48.83 -5.82 -5.67
CA ASN A 45 -49.30 -6.31 -6.96
C ASN A 45 -49.07 -5.33 -8.10
N VAL A 46 -49.25 -4.03 -7.87
CA VAL A 46 -49.05 -3.00 -8.91
C VAL A 46 -47.57 -2.85 -9.26
N VAL A 47 -46.71 -2.80 -8.26
CA VAL A 47 -45.26 -2.59 -8.49
C VAL A 47 -44.57 -3.85 -9.00
N ASP A 48 -44.94 -5.04 -8.53
CA ASP A 48 -44.44 -6.31 -9.09
C ASP A 48 -44.84 -6.53 -10.55
N THR A 49 -46.05 -6.10 -10.93
CA THR A 49 -46.50 -6.11 -12.32
C THR A 49 -45.71 -5.14 -13.20
N LEU A 50 -45.44 -3.91 -12.69
CA LEU A 50 -44.62 -2.92 -13.38
C LEU A 50 -43.14 -3.39 -13.54
N MET A 51 -42.54 -3.89 -12.48
CA MET A 51 -41.15 -4.36 -12.51
C MET A 51 -40.97 -5.58 -13.40
N SER A 52 -41.92 -6.49 -13.42
CA SER A 52 -41.95 -7.65 -14.32
C SER A 52 -42.02 -7.25 -15.79
N SER A 53 -42.78 -6.19 -16.11
CA SER A 53 -42.93 -5.66 -17.47
C SER A 53 -41.68 -4.93 -17.97
N LEU A 54 -40.83 -4.49 -17.07
CA LEU A 54 -39.55 -3.79 -17.37
C LEU A 54 -38.33 -4.73 -17.44
N GLY A 55 -38.50 -6.04 -17.29
CA GLY A 55 -37.40 -7.01 -17.35
C GLY A 55 -36.47 -6.97 -16.11
N GLY A 56 -36.92 -6.40 -15.01
CA GLY A 56 -36.16 -6.34 -13.74
C GLY A 56 -36.03 -7.74 -13.11
N GLN A 57 -34.82 -8.11 -12.69
CA GLN A 57 -34.55 -9.40 -12.02
C GLN A 57 -34.95 -9.40 -10.53
N HIS A 58 -35.29 -8.26 -9.95
CA HIS A 58 -35.66 -8.14 -8.54
C HIS A 58 -37.08 -7.62 -8.40
N THR A 59 -37.92 -8.38 -7.74
CA THR A 59 -39.28 -7.97 -7.35
C THR A 59 -39.23 -7.25 -6.02
N LEU A 60 -40.23 -6.38 -5.70
CA LEU A 60 -40.32 -5.76 -4.37
C LEU A 60 -40.38 -6.79 -3.26
N THR A 61 -40.98 -7.93 -3.51
CA THR A 61 -41.03 -9.05 -2.56
C THR A 61 -39.63 -9.56 -2.23
N SER A 62 -38.70 -9.64 -3.22
CA SER A 62 -37.32 -10.03 -2.95
C SER A 62 -36.57 -8.99 -2.12
N ILE A 63 -36.79 -7.69 -2.37
CA ILE A 63 -36.16 -6.59 -1.63
C ILE A 63 -36.64 -6.59 -0.16
N VAL A 64 -37.94 -6.78 0.09
CA VAL A 64 -38.49 -6.90 1.47
C VAL A 64 -37.91 -8.12 2.19
N ASN A 65 -37.80 -9.24 1.50
CA ASN A 65 -37.18 -10.44 2.09
C ASN A 65 -35.70 -10.21 2.45
N ASP A 66 -34.95 -9.48 1.61
CA ASP A 66 -33.55 -9.12 1.89
C ASP A 66 -33.45 -8.15 3.06
N ILE A 67 -34.35 -7.17 3.19
CA ILE A 67 -34.43 -6.26 4.34
C ILE A 67 -34.75 -7.03 5.63
N ASN A 68 -35.72 -7.92 5.60
CA ASN A 68 -36.08 -8.73 6.79
C ASN A 68 -34.95 -9.67 7.17
N LYS A 69 -34.26 -10.27 6.21
CA LYS A 69 -33.07 -11.08 6.46
C LYS A 69 -31.92 -10.28 7.09
N ALA A 70 -31.67 -9.08 6.58
CA ALA A 70 -30.66 -8.17 7.15
C ALA A 70 -31.02 -7.72 8.58
N LYS A 71 -32.33 -7.54 8.89
CA LYS A 71 -32.82 -7.23 10.23
C LYS A 71 -32.53 -8.40 11.19
N ILE A 72 -32.87 -9.64 10.79
CA ILE A 72 -32.60 -10.83 11.60
C ILE A 72 -31.08 -11.01 11.89
N GLU A 73 -30.23 -10.74 10.91
CA GLU A 73 -28.77 -10.77 11.09
C GLU A 73 -28.30 -9.67 12.04
N SER A 74 -28.87 -8.47 11.93
CA SER A 74 -28.58 -7.34 12.84
C SER A 74 -29.00 -7.65 14.30
N ASP A 75 -30.16 -8.25 14.50
CA ASP A 75 -30.65 -8.61 15.83
C ASP A 75 -29.79 -9.72 16.46
N LYS A 76 -29.34 -10.71 15.69
CA LYS A 76 -28.38 -11.72 16.15
C LYS A 76 -27.07 -11.10 16.59
N HIS A 77 -26.51 -10.18 15.80
CA HIS A 77 -25.29 -9.45 16.18
C HIS A 77 -25.50 -8.58 17.42
N ALA A 78 -26.67 -7.99 17.61
CA ALA A 78 -26.99 -7.23 18.82
C ALA A 78 -27.03 -8.13 20.07
N GLU A 79 -27.56 -9.34 19.97
CA GLU A 79 -27.55 -10.33 21.05
C GLU A 79 -26.13 -10.82 21.37
N GLU A 80 -25.30 -11.11 20.34
CA GLU A 80 -23.89 -11.47 20.53
C GLU A 80 -23.11 -10.38 21.23
N VAL A 81 -23.28 -9.12 20.81
CA VAL A 81 -22.66 -7.95 21.45
C VAL A 81 -23.12 -7.78 22.89
N ALA A 82 -24.39 -8.04 23.20
CA ALA A 82 -24.90 -8.01 24.56
C ALA A 82 -24.27 -9.15 25.40
N GLY A 83 -24.10 -10.34 24.82
CA GLY A 83 -23.39 -11.46 25.41
C GLY A 83 -21.93 -11.15 25.77
N PHE A 84 -21.20 -10.55 24.81
CA PHE A 84 -19.80 -10.12 25.03
C PHE A 84 -19.70 -9.01 26.08
N LYS A 85 -20.61 -8.04 26.10
CA LYS A 85 -20.66 -7.00 27.15
C LYS A 85 -20.83 -7.60 28.54
N LYS A 86 -21.66 -8.63 28.67
CA LYS A 86 -21.84 -9.34 29.94
C LYS A 86 -20.59 -10.10 30.36
N GLN A 87 -19.92 -10.79 29.43
CA GLN A 87 -18.64 -11.47 29.68
C GLN A 87 -17.56 -10.48 30.13
N ILE A 88 -17.46 -9.31 29.47
CA ILE A 88 -16.50 -8.26 29.86
C ILE A 88 -16.80 -7.75 31.28
N GLN A 89 -18.07 -7.55 31.65
CA GLN A 89 -18.44 -7.16 33.03
C GLN A 89 -18.08 -8.22 34.05
N ASP A 90 -18.26 -9.50 33.74
CA ASP A 90 -17.92 -10.59 34.60
C ASP A 90 -16.40 -10.77 34.76
N LEU A 91 -15.65 -10.58 33.69
CA LEU A 91 -14.17 -10.54 33.72
C LEU A 91 -13.65 -9.32 34.50
N GLN A 92 -14.26 -8.15 34.38
CA GLN A 92 -13.91 -6.97 35.18
C GLN A 92 -14.20 -7.16 36.69
N LYS A 93 -15.26 -7.90 37.06
CA LYS A 93 -15.55 -8.24 38.44
C LYS A 93 -14.58 -9.27 39.02
N SER A 94 -14.06 -10.18 38.20
CA SER A 94 -13.05 -11.18 38.61
C SER A 94 -11.62 -10.62 38.67
N ALA A 95 -11.33 -9.52 37.92
CA ALA A 95 -10.02 -8.86 37.90
C ALA A 95 -9.71 -8.03 39.18
N ASN A 96 -10.64 -7.87 40.09
CA ASN A 96 -10.47 -7.07 41.32
C ASN A 96 -9.84 -7.84 42.49
N LYS A 97 -8.94 -8.81 42.25
CA LYS A 97 -8.04 -9.35 43.27
C LYS A 97 -6.60 -9.23 42.78
N PRO A 98 -5.75 -8.45 43.46
CA PRO A 98 -4.35 -8.32 43.07
C PRO A 98 -3.58 -9.57 43.52
N SER A 99 -3.09 -10.36 42.58
CA SER A 99 -2.00 -11.29 42.80
C SER A 99 -0.98 -11.13 41.71
N PHE A 100 0.06 -10.35 41.99
CA PHE A 100 1.24 -10.23 41.14
C PHE A 100 2.16 -11.44 41.37
N PRO A 101 2.60 -12.15 40.33
CA PRO A 101 3.83 -12.93 40.41
C PRO A 101 5.01 -11.99 40.25
N GLN A 102 5.93 -12.02 41.19
CA GLN A 102 7.22 -11.38 41.13
C GLN A 102 8.09 -12.01 40.03
N GLY A 103 8.77 -11.19 39.27
CA GLY A 103 10.06 -11.46 38.66
C GLY A 103 10.08 -11.87 37.22
N VAL A 104 10.30 -10.90 36.33
CA VAL A 104 11.38 -10.98 35.33
C VAL A 104 11.87 -9.53 35.09
N VAL A 105 13.04 -9.25 35.65
CA VAL A 105 13.81 -8.04 35.28
C VAL A 105 14.51 -8.34 33.97
N ALA A 106 14.00 -7.80 32.88
CA ALA A 106 14.73 -7.78 31.61
C ALA A 106 15.78 -6.66 31.66
N THR A 107 17.01 -7.03 31.85
CA THR A 107 18.15 -6.14 31.61
C THR A 107 18.34 -5.95 30.11
N ASN A 108 17.75 -4.90 29.58
CA ASN A 108 18.08 -4.43 28.24
C ASN A 108 19.24 -3.44 28.32
N SER A 109 20.44 -3.93 28.09
CA SER A 109 21.60 -3.12 27.68
C SER A 109 21.51 -2.84 26.18
N GLY A 110 20.60 -1.98 25.77
CA GLY A 110 20.54 -1.38 24.44
C GLY A 110 20.77 0.11 24.61
N SER A 111 21.87 0.60 24.08
CA SER A 111 22.18 2.02 24.03
C SER A 111 21.09 2.77 23.28
N GLU A 112 20.17 3.41 24.00
CA GLU A 112 19.28 4.41 23.45
C GLU A 112 20.09 5.58 22.90
N LYS A 113 20.29 5.61 21.60
CA LYS A 113 20.52 6.86 20.91
C LYS A 113 19.19 7.63 20.92
N THR A 114 18.94 8.38 21.98
CA THR A 114 17.96 9.45 21.97
C THR A 114 18.45 10.53 21.01
N SER A 115 18.14 10.36 19.73
CA SER A 115 18.27 11.44 18.77
C SER A 115 17.22 12.49 19.15
N THR A 116 17.64 13.58 19.74
CA THR A 116 16.84 14.81 19.83
C THR A 116 16.30 15.09 18.41
N PRO A 117 14.99 15.32 18.25
CA PRO A 117 14.45 15.67 16.93
C PRO A 117 15.23 16.88 16.42
N VAL A 118 15.81 16.76 15.22
CA VAL A 118 16.50 17.88 14.57
C VAL A 118 15.45 18.96 14.33
N SER A 119 15.66 20.15 14.91
CA SER A 119 14.72 21.25 14.80
C SER A 119 14.70 21.78 13.36
N GLU A 120 13.54 22.23 12.88
CA GLU A 120 13.40 22.97 11.60
C GLU A 120 14.34 24.20 11.53
N ALA A 121 14.67 24.80 12.66
CA ALA A 121 15.65 25.88 12.77
C ALA A 121 17.06 25.50 12.25
N ASP A 122 17.34 24.20 12.07
CA ASP A 122 18.58 23.68 11.52
C ASP A 122 18.56 23.48 10.00
N ALA A 123 17.43 23.77 9.33
CA ALA A 123 17.28 23.66 7.88
C ALA A 123 17.09 25.04 7.23
N GLU A 124 17.78 25.27 6.13
CA GLU A 124 17.53 26.36 5.19
C GLU A 124 16.70 25.81 4.02
N ILE A 125 15.52 26.38 3.77
CA ILE A 125 14.67 25.99 2.64
C ILE A 125 15.01 26.90 1.48
N VAL A 126 15.49 26.29 0.37
CA VAL A 126 15.88 27.01 -0.84
C VAL A 126 15.03 26.51 -2.00
N MET A 127 14.36 27.43 -2.71
CA MET A 127 13.65 27.10 -3.93
C MET A 127 14.65 26.87 -5.06
N LYS A 128 14.54 25.72 -5.74
CA LYS A 128 15.37 25.36 -6.88
C LYS A 128 14.51 24.82 -8.00
N ASN A 129 14.89 25.08 -9.24
CA ASN A 129 14.18 24.51 -10.38
C ASN A 129 14.37 22.97 -10.42
N ALA A 130 13.26 22.25 -10.50
CA ALA A 130 13.28 20.79 -10.49
C ALA A 130 14.01 20.20 -11.71
N MET A 131 13.99 20.88 -12.85
CA MET A 131 14.73 20.48 -14.06
C MET A 131 16.26 20.52 -13.84
N ASP A 132 16.77 21.34 -12.93
CA ASP A 132 18.19 21.39 -12.56
C ASP A 132 18.60 20.30 -11.57
N ILE A 133 17.62 19.75 -10.85
CA ILE A 133 17.83 18.71 -9.84
C ILE A 133 17.66 17.31 -10.47
N PHE A 134 16.60 17.12 -11.27
CA PHE A 134 16.22 15.83 -11.85
C PHE A 134 16.47 15.80 -13.34
N THR A 135 17.31 14.90 -13.79
CA THR A 135 17.59 14.64 -15.20
C THR A 135 17.06 13.27 -15.61
N ASN A 136 16.88 13.03 -16.91
CA ASN A 136 16.56 11.69 -17.41
C ASN A 136 17.78 10.74 -17.30
N SER A 137 17.62 9.47 -17.71
CA SER A 137 18.67 8.44 -17.70
C SER A 137 19.91 8.79 -18.55
N GLU A 138 19.79 9.74 -19.46
CA GLU A 138 20.89 10.27 -20.30
C GLU A 138 21.54 11.54 -19.71
N GLY A 139 21.10 11.99 -18.52
CA GLY A 139 21.58 13.22 -17.91
C GLY A 139 21.02 14.51 -18.52
N LYS A 140 20.01 14.42 -19.39
CA LYS A 140 19.40 15.59 -20.04
C LYS A 140 18.29 16.18 -19.20
N LYS A 141 18.19 17.52 -19.20
CA LYS A 141 17.11 18.26 -18.57
C LYS A 141 15.77 17.96 -19.25
N VAL A 142 14.69 17.83 -18.46
CA VAL A 142 13.36 17.51 -18.96
C VAL A 142 12.43 18.69 -18.73
N LYS A 143 11.95 19.30 -19.83
CA LYS A 143 11.10 20.50 -19.79
C LYS A 143 9.83 20.34 -18.96
N ALA A 144 9.30 19.11 -18.82
CA ALA A 144 8.13 18.85 -17.98
C ALA A 144 8.38 19.11 -16.48
N LEU A 145 9.64 19.25 -16.05
CA LEU A 145 10.05 19.57 -14.69
C LEU A 145 10.49 21.03 -14.52
N ASP A 146 10.13 21.94 -15.45
CA ASP A 146 10.49 23.35 -15.39
C ASP A 146 9.58 24.13 -14.42
N TYR A 147 9.78 23.89 -13.13
CA TYR A 147 9.14 24.60 -12.04
C TYR A 147 9.98 24.51 -10.75
N ASP A 148 9.77 25.46 -9.85
CA ASP A 148 10.53 25.55 -8.62
C ASP A 148 9.97 24.65 -7.53
N ILE A 149 10.86 23.99 -6.79
CA ILE A 149 10.53 23.11 -5.67
C ILE A 149 11.38 23.41 -4.44
N PRO A 150 10.83 23.30 -3.21
CA PRO A 150 11.60 23.49 -2.02
C PRO A 150 12.64 22.37 -1.84
N THR A 151 13.87 22.74 -1.59
CA THR A 151 14.97 21.85 -1.21
C THR A 151 15.45 22.22 0.18
N PHE A 152 15.80 21.21 0.97
CA PHE A 152 16.28 21.39 2.33
C PHE A 152 17.81 21.32 2.37
N LYS A 153 18.42 22.34 2.93
CA LYS A 153 19.86 22.37 3.19
C LYS A 153 20.08 22.36 4.70
N TRP A 154 20.47 21.23 5.22
CA TRP A 154 20.67 21.02 6.63
C TRP A 154 22.02 21.55 7.10
N LYS A 155 22.06 22.29 8.21
CA LYS A 155 23.31 22.77 8.85
C LYS A 155 24.11 21.61 9.46
N LYS A 156 23.40 20.55 9.90
CA LYS A 156 23.97 19.28 10.39
C LYS A 156 23.28 18.13 9.67
N PRO A 157 23.95 17.00 9.47
CA PRO A 157 23.32 15.82 8.89
C PRO A 157 22.03 15.46 9.64
N ASN A 158 20.92 15.39 8.92
CA ASN A 158 19.64 14.95 9.47
C ASN A 158 19.50 13.45 9.24
N PRO A 159 19.38 12.62 10.29
CA PRO A 159 19.29 11.16 10.15
C PRO A 159 18.01 10.68 9.46
N ASP A 160 16.98 11.53 9.41
CA ASP A 160 15.72 11.21 8.72
C ASP A 160 15.79 11.52 7.21
N VAL A 161 16.85 12.14 6.70
CA VAL A 161 17.06 12.34 5.26
C VAL A 161 17.73 11.08 4.68
N PRO A 162 17.11 10.43 3.68
CA PRO A 162 17.69 9.22 3.09
C PRO A 162 19.01 9.48 2.37
N GLU A 163 19.84 8.45 2.29
CA GLU A 163 21.03 8.49 1.46
C GLU A 163 20.66 8.45 -0.03
N LEU A 164 21.32 9.29 -0.82
CA LEU A 164 21.15 9.30 -2.26
C LEU A 164 21.93 8.15 -2.89
N ASP A 165 21.23 7.25 -3.59
CA ASP A 165 21.86 6.25 -4.44
C ASP A 165 22.33 6.91 -5.74
N PRO A 166 23.66 7.01 -6.00
CA PRO A 166 24.19 7.63 -7.21
C PRO A 166 23.82 6.89 -8.49
N THR A 167 23.45 5.61 -8.38
CA THR A 167 23.06 4.76 -9.53
C THR A 167 21.57 4.78 -9.81
N TYR A 168 20.78 5.49 -8.96
CA TYR A 168 19.34 5.52 -9.13
C TYR A 168 18.90 6.27 -10.39
N VAL A 169 18.08 5.60 -11.22
CA VAL A 169 17.58 6.16 -12.46
C VAL A 169 16.23 6.85 -12.20
N PHE A 170 16.25 8.18 -12.20
CA PHE A 170 15.02 8.97 -12.07
C PHE A 170 14.22 8.92 -13.38
N ARG A 171 12.93 8.59 -13.26
CA ARG A 171 11.96 8.59 -14.37
C ARG A 171 11.15 9.90 -14.31
N PRO A 172 11.38 10.86 -15.22
CA PRO A 172 10.83 12.20 -15.11
C PRO A 172 9.31 12.25 -14.96
N GLU A 173 8.60 11.36 -15.65
CA GLU A 173 7.13 11.24 -15.58
C GLU A 173 6.65 10.87 -14.17
N LEU A 174 7.31 9.92 -13.51
CA LEU A 174 6.99 9.51 -12.14
C LEU A 174 7.49 10.52 -11.11
N VAL A 175 8.65 11.12 -11.35
CA VAL A 175 9.19 12.21 -10.53
C VAL A 175 8.21 13.39 -10.54
N SER A 176 7.65 13.75 -11.70
CA SER A 176 6.65 14.82 -11.81
C SER A 176 5.45 14.59 -10.90
N ASP A 177 4.91 13.37 -10.84
CA ASP A 177 3.78 13.02 -9.97
C ASP A 177 4.13 13.19 -8.48
N VAL A 178 5.31 12.71 -8.09
CA VAL A 178 5.79 12.85 -6.70
C VAL A 178 5.98 14.32 -6.35
N LEU A 179 6.64 15.10 -7.23
CA LEU A 179 6.86 16.52 -7.01
C LEU A 179 5.57 17.33 -6.96
N TYR A 180 4.57 16.99 -7.78
CA TYR A 180 3.24 17.58 -7.72
C TYR A 180 2.60 17.36 -6.35
N CYS A 181 2.66 16.14 -5.82
CA CYS A 181 2.16 15.83 -4.49
C CYS A 181 2.89 16.64 -3.40
N LEU A 182 4.22 16.77 -3.50
CA LEU A 182 5.02 17.54 -2.54
C LEU A 182 4.68 19.03 -2.55
N LEU A 183 4.51 19.63 -3.73
CA LEU A 183 4.21 21.06 -3.90
C LEU A 183 2.80 21.40 -3.43
N HIS A 184 1.82 20.63 -3.84
CA HIS A 184 0.40 20.96 -3.64
C HIS A 184 -0.22 20.26 -2.43
N ASN A 185 0.59 19.67 -1.56
CA ASN A 185 0.12 18.89 -0.40
C ASN A 185 -0.94 17.85 -0.78
N GLN A 186 -0.76 17.19 -1.93
CA GLN A 186 -1.62 16.10 -2.37
C GLN A 186 -1.07 14.77 -1.86
N LYS A 187 -1.96 13.81 -1.62
CA LYS A 187 -1.59 12.46 -1.18
C LYS A 187 -1.40 11.59 -2.41
N GLY A 188 -0.20 11.01 -2.53
CA GLY A 188 0.13 10.12 -3.63
C GLY A 188 -0.09 8.65 -3.26
N TYR A 189 -0.70 7.89 -4.16
CA TYR A 189 -0.86 6.43 -4.08
C TYR A 189 -0.11 5.79 -5.24
N LEU A 190 1.01 5.12 -4.94
CA LEU A 190 1.85 4.48 -5.95
C LEU A 190 1.56 2.98 -5.99
N SER A 191 1.01 2.51 -7.11
CA SER A 191 0.71 1.10 -7.31
C SER A 191 1.62 0.46 -8.37
N GLY A 192 1.86 -0.84 -8.24
CA GLY A 192 2.66 -1.60 -9.23
C GLY A 192 3.22 -2.88 -8.64
N HIS A 193 3.70 -3.77 -9.49
CA HIS A 193 4.23 -5.05 -9.06
C HIS A 193 5.40 -4.92 -8.09
N THR A 194 5.63 -5.99 -7.31
CA THR A 194 6.79 -6.07 -6.42
C THR A 194 8.10 -5.80 -7.18
N GLY A 195 8.97 -4.95 -6.58
CA GLY A 195 10.28 -4.63 -7.13
C GLY A 195 10.30 -3.63 -8.29
N THR A 196 9.19 -2.90 -8.56
CA THR A 196 9.18 -1.80 -9.53
C THR A 196 9.79 -0.50 -9.00
N GLY A 197 10.17 -0.45 -7.72
CA GLY A 197 10.83 0.70 -7.10
C GLY A 197 9.87 1.77 -6.58
N LYS A 198 8.63 1.44 -6.21
CA LYS A 198 7.62 2.38 -5.68
C LYS A 198 8.12 3.21 -4.50
N THR A 199 8.52 2.53 -3.44
CA THR A 199 9.02 3.14 -2.21
C THR A 199 10.36 3.84 -2.46
N THR A 200 11.26 3.19 -3.20
CA THR A 200 12.56 3.74 -3.57
C THR A 200 12.43 5.03 -4.38
N LEU A 201 11.42 5.17 -5.24
CA LEU A 201 11.16 6.41 -5.98
C LEU A 201 10.92 7.59 -5.02
N ILE A 202 10.03 7.42 -4.05
CA ILE A 202 9.71 8.48 -3.07
C ILE A 202 10.96 8.79 -2.23
N GLU A 203 11.63 7.75 -1.73
CA GLU A 203 12.83 7.85 -0.92
C GLU A 203 13.96 8.59 -1.65
N GLN A 204 14.25 8.24 -2.91
CA GLN A 204 15.30 8.88 -3.68
C GLN A 204 14.96 10.31 -4.13
N VAL A 205 13.68 10.61 -4.35
CA VAL A 205 13.24 12.00 -4.55
C VAL A 205 13.46 12.79 -3.25
N CYS A 206 13.10 12.25 -2.09
CA CYS A 206 13.35 12.90 -0.79
C CYS A 206 14.86 13.09 -0.55
N ALA A 207 15.68 12.08 -0.81
CA ALA A 207 17.15 12.17 -0.71
C ALA A 207 17.72 13.33 -1.54
N LYS A 208 17.28 13.43 -2.80
CA LYS A 208 17.74 14.46 -3.75
C LYS A 208 17.34 15.87 -3.32
N LEU A 209 16.18 16.01 -2.65
CA LEU A 209 15.68 17.28 -2.14
C LEU A 209 16.18 17.61 -0.71
N GLY A 210 16.83 16.66 -0.03
CA GLY A 210 17.18 16.77 1.38
C GLY A 210 15.95 16.73 2.31
N TYR A 211 14.82 16.17 1.84
CA TYR A 211 13.57 16.09 2.56
C TYR A 211 13.58 14.92 3.54
N PRO A 212 13.23 15.13 4.83
CA PRO A 212 13.11 14.04 5.79
C PRO A 212 12.05 13.04 5.34
N PHE A 213 12.33 11.75 5.49
CA PHE A 213 11.49 10.65 5.04
C PHE A 213 11.32 9.62 6.15
N LYS A 214 10.08 9.24 6.42
CA LYS A 214 9.76 8.15 7.35
C LYS A 214 8.88 7.13 6.64
N ARG A 215 9.17 5.85 6.88
CA ARG A 215 8.43 4.74 6.30
C ARG A 215 7.76 3.93 7.40
N ILE A 216 6.49 3.60 7.18
CA ILE A 216 5.76 2.57 7.92
C ILE A 216 5.49 1.43 6.95
N ASN A 217 5.96 0.23 7.27
CA ASN A 217 5.61 -0.97 6.51
C ASN A 217 4.40 -1.63 7.19
N PHE A 218 3.28 -1.73 6.46
CA PHE A 218 2.08 -2.35 7.00
C PHE A 218 2.16 -3.87 6.87
N ASP A 219 2.10 -4.51 8.02
CA ASP A 219 1.97 -5.96 8.18
C ASP A 219 0.77 -6.29 9.08
N SER A 220 0.61 -7.54 9.44
CA SER A 220 -0.48 -7.98 10.32
C SER A 220 -0.32 -7.55 11.79
N GLU A 221 0.86 -7.09 12.18
CA GLU A 221 1.21 -6.80 13.57
C GLU A 221 1.06 -5.32 13.94
N ILE A 222 1.06 -4.41 12.95
CA ILE A 222 0.90 -2.97 13.19
C ILE A 222 -0.42 -2.69 13.91
N THR A 223 -0.33 -1.97 15.02
CA THR A 223 -1.47 -1.63 15.87
C THR A 223 -1.70 -0.12 15.94
N ARG A 224 -2.85 0.27 16.51
CA ARG A 224 -3.13 1.69 16.79
C ARG A 224 -2.06 2.30 17.71
N MET A 225 -1.52 1.53 18.68
CA MET A 225 -0.51 2.02 19.61
C MET A 225 0.79 2.39 18.91
N ASP A 226 1.17 1.64 17.87
CA ASP A 226 2.38 1.93 17.08
C ASP A 226 2.20 3.19 16.24
N LEU A 227 0.99 3.42 15.75
CA LEU A 227 0.66 4.56 14.91
C LEU A 227 0.45 5.85 15.72
N VAL A 228 -0.37 5.80 16.76
CA VAL A 228 -0.79 6.99 17.54
C VAL A 228 0.12 7.22 18.74
N GLY A 229 0.45 6.16 19.47
CA GLY A 229 1.24 6.22 20.68
C GLY A 229 0.62 5.41 21.82
N ARG A 230 1.35 5.36 22.94
CA ARG A 230 0.96 4.59 24.12
C ARG A 230 1.44 5.24 25.41
N GLU A 231 0.72 4.99 26.48
CA GLU A 231 1.21 5.30 27.83
C GLU A 231 2.29 4.31 28.26
N VAL A 232 3.34 4.85 28.87
CA VAL A 232 4.44 4.06 29.43
C VAL A 232 4.68 4.53 30.86
N LEU A 233 4.83 3.58 31.76
CA LEU A 233 5.23 3.86 33.13
C LEU A 233 6.76 4.04 33.18
N MET A 234 7.20 5.22 33.60
CA MET A 234 8.62 5.54 33.76
C MET A 234 8.91 5.82 35.24
N GLU A 235 10.00 5.31 35.73
CA GLU A 235 10.49 5.65 37.06
C GLU A 235 11.37 6.90 36.98
N GLU A 236 10.91 7.97 37.60
CA GLU A 236 11.64 9.24 37.67
C GLU A 236 11.84 9.63 39.13
N LYS A 237 13.09 9.63 39.58
CA LYS A 237 13.49 9.99 40.97
C LYS A 237 12.77 9.17 42.02
N GLY A 238 12.61 7.84 41.79
CA GLY A 238 11.95 6.93 42.75
C GLY A 238 10.42 7.02 42.79
N THR A 239 9.80 7.76 41.84
CA THR A 239 8.35 7.86 41.69
C THR A 239 7.95 7.35 40.33
N THR A 240 7.00 6.43 40.27
CA THR A 240 6.44 5.95 39.00
C THR A 240 5.47 6.98 38.44
N LYS A 241 5.75 7.47 37.25
CA LYS A 241 4.88 8.39 36.51
C LYS A 241 4.45 7.77 35.19
N SER A 242 3.20 7.99 34.82
CA SER A 242 2.74 7.70 33.46
C SER A 242 3.17 8.80 32.52
N LYS A 243 3.66 8.43 31.33
CA LYS A 243 4.02 9.34 30.25
C LYS A 243 3.51 8.77 28.93
N PHE A 244 2.80 9.60 28.17
CA PHE A 244 2.43 9.24 26.82
C PHE A 244 3.64 9.37 25.88
N ILE A 245 3.92 8.34 25.10
CA ILE A 245 4.94 8.34 24.04
C ILE A 245 4.23 8.33 22.70
N ASP A 246 4.50 9.36 21.91
CA ASP A 246 3.94 9.48 20.56
C ASP A 246 4.36 8.33 19.66
N GLY A 247 3.39 7.84 18.87
CA GLY A 247 3.64 6.94 17.77
C GLY A 247 4.23 7.66 16.56
N ILE A 248 4.37 6.91 15.48
CA ILE A 248 5.03 7.44 14.27
C ILE A 248 4.21 8.55 13.59
N ILE A 249 2.85 8.49 13.62
CA ILE A 249 2.01 9.49 12.97
C ILE A 249 2.12 10.87 13.65
N PRO A 250 1.86 11.02 14.97
CA PRO A 250 2.01 12.32 15.64
C PRO A 250 3.40 12.90 15.48
N THR A 251 4.42 12.03 15.54
CA THR A 251 5.81 12.45 15.36
C THR A 251 6.09 12.99 13.97
N ALA A 252 5.61 12.29 12.92
CA ALA A 252 5.80 12.70 11.53
C ALA A 252 4.98 13.95 11.18
N VAL A 253 3.71 13.99 11.62
CA VAL A 253 2.77 15.08 11.31
C VAL A 253 3.29 16.44 11.77
N ARG A 254 3.97 16.51 12.95
CA ARG A 254 4.50 17.76 13.50
C ARG A 254 5.80 18.25 12.87
N THR A 255 6.36 17.53 11.94
CA THR A 255 7.66 17.82 11.34
C THR A 255 7.58 17.95 9.82
N PRO A 256 8.50 18.67 9.16
CA PRO A 256 8.58 18.72 7.70
C PRO A 256 9.04 17.36 7.15
N THR A 257 8.16 16.39 7.15
CA THR A 257 8.48 14.97 6.87
C THR A 257 7.56 14.42 5.79
N VAL A 258 8.12 13.63 4.90
CA VAL A 258 7.37 12.74 4.00
C VAL A 258 7.14 11.41 4.72
N LEU A 259 5.89 11.10 5.02
CA LEU A 259 5.48 9.81 5.59
C LEU A 259 5.04 8.87 4.47
N CYS A 260 5.75 7.76 4.30
CA CYS A 260 5.40 6.72 3.34
C CYS A 260 4.70 5.55 4.05
N LEU A 261 3.45 5.34 3.69
CA LEU A 261 2.62 4.21 4.11
C LEU A 261 2.89 3.06 3.12
N ASP A 262 3.89 2.23 3.43
CA ASP A 262 4.35 1.18 2.51
C ASP A 262 3.53 -0.10 2.69
N GLU A 263 3.23 -0.76 1.56
CA GLU A 263 2.39 -1.95 1.52
C GLU A 263 1.00 -1.74 2.13
N ILE A 264 0.37 -0.58 1.85
CA ILE A 264 -0.91 -0.17 2.43
C ILE A 264 -2.06 -1.13 2.12
N ASP A 265 -1.95 -1.94 1.10
CA ASP A 265 -2.90 -3.00 0.73
C ASP A 265 -2.99 -4.14 1.76
N PHE A 266 -2.03 -4.26 2.69
CA PHE A 266 -2.10 -5.20 3.81
C PHE A 266 -2.70 -4.61 5.09
N VAL A 267 -3.00 -3.29 5.09
CA VAL A 267 -3.53 -2.62 6.28
C VAL A 267 -4.85 -3.25 6.74
N ARG A 268 -4.98 -3.45 8.06
CA ARG A 268 -6.22 -3.92 8.68
C ARG A 268 -7.25 -2.79 8.71
N PRO A 269 -8.56 -3.09 8.59
CA PRO A 269 -9.61 -2.07 8.61
C PRO A 269 -9.61 -1.19 9.87
N ASP A 270 -9.35 -1.75 11.04
CA ASP A 270 -9.27 -1.03 12.32
C ASP A 270 -8.12 -0.01 12.34
N VAL A 271 -7.00 -0.36 11.74
CA VAL A 271 -5.82 0.51 11.57
C VAL A 271 -6.05 1.58 10.49
N ALA A 272 -6.73 1.22 9.40
CA ALA A 272 -7.04 2.14 8.31
C ALA A 272 -7.87 3.35 8.79
N TYR A 273 -8.78 3.17 9.75
CA TYR A 273 -9.56 4.29 10.33
C TYR A 273 -8.68 5.33 11.04
N VAL A 274 -7.57 4.90 11.65
CA VAL A 274 -6.60 5.83 12.27
C VAL A 274 -5.92 6.68 11.20
N LEU A 275 -5.53 6.04 10.09
CA LEU A 275 -4.87 6.72 8.97
C LEU A 275 -5.78 7.74 8.29
N GLN A 276 -7.10 7.50 8.22
CA GLN A 276 -8.04 8.41 7.57
C GLN A 276 -7.93 9.84 8.12
N ARG A 277 -7.81 9.99 9.44
CA ARG A 277 -7.67 11.31 10.07
C ARG A 277 -6.36 12.01 9.68
N ALA A 278 -5.25 11.27 9.64
CA ALA A 278 -3.97 11.81 9.21
C ALA A 278 -3.99 12.26 7.73
N LEU A 279 -4.79 11.58 6.90
CA LEU A 279 -4.98 11.92 5.49
C LEU A 279 -5.81 13.18 5.24
N GLU A 280 -6.55 13.70 6.22
CA GLU A 280 -7.45 14.86 6.04
C GLU A 280 -6.75 16.22 6.15
N ASN A 281 -5.46 16.31 6.44
CA ASN A 281 -4.69 17.56 6.60
C ASN A 281 -5.25 18.57 7.65
N LYS A 282 -6.15 18.13 8.52
CA LYS A 282 -6.79 19.00 9.53
C LYS A 282 -6.24 18.81 10.94
N GLY A 283 -5.22 17.96 11.07
CA GLY A 283 -4.75 17.49 12.36
C GLY A 283 -5.70 16.44 12.96
N PHE A 284 -5.30 15.91 14.10
CA PHE A 284 -6.12 14.94 14.81
C PHE A 284 -5.89 15.03 16.32
N THR A 285 -6.89 14.59 17.05
CA THR A 285 -6.84 14.55 18.51
C THR A 285 -6.43 13.17 18.98
N ILE A 286 -5.46 13.10 19.87
CA ILE A 286 -5.04 11.90 20.57
C ILE A 286 -5.87 11.79 21.84
N LEU A 287 -6.91 10.95 21.79
CA LEU A 287 -7.84 10.76 22.91
C LEU A 287 -7.15 10.13 24.12
N GLU A 288 -6.16 9.27 23.86
CA GLU A 288 -5.38 8.56 24.86
C GLU A 288 -4.40 9.45 25.62
N ASP A 289 -4.19 10.69 25.17
CA ASP A 289 -3.31 11.69 25.79
C ASP A 289 -4.08 12.96 26.15
N GLY A 290 -5.21 12.79 26.86
CA GLY A 290 -6.02 13.89 27.37
C GLY A 290 -6.54 14.82 26.27
N ASP A 291 -7.01 14.27 25.17
CA ASP A 291 -7.54 15.00 24.01
C ASP A 291 -6.54 15.95 23.35
N ARG A 292 -5.25 15.63 23.45
CA ARG A 292 -4.20 16.45 22.86
C ARG A 292 -4.34 16.56 21.36
N PHE A 293 -4.48 17.79 20.86
CA PHE A 293 -4.55 18.07 19.42
C PHE A 293 -3.14 18.11 18.80
N VAL A 294 -2.99 17.47 17.66
CA VAL A 294 -1.77 17.46 16.83
C VAL A 294 -2.02 18.23 15.56
N GLU A 295 -1.39 19.37 15.42
CA GLU A 295 -1.46 20.22 14.25
C GLU A 295 -0.46 19.75 13.18
N PRO A 296 -0.86 19.62 11.91
CA PRO A 296 0.03 19.23 10.83
C PRO A 296 1.02 20.36 10.49
N HIS A 297 2.28 19.97 10.38
CA HIS A 297 3.29 20.88 9.84
C HIS A 297 2.96 21.23 8.38
N PRO A 298 3.12 22.51 7.93
CA PRO A 298 2.80 22.92 6.56
C PRO A 298 3.53 22.13 5.47
N LEU A 299 4.71 21.59 5.78
CA LEU A 299 5.52 20.77 4.90
C LEU A 299 5.41 19.25 5.22
N PHE A 300 4.43 18.82 6.00
CA PHE A 300 4.13 17.40 6.16
C PHE A 300 3.48 16.84 4.90
N ARG A 301 3.92 15.67 4.42
CA ARG A 301 3.41 15.01 3.21
C ARG A 301 3.17 13.53 3.45
N ILE A 302 2.20 12.96 2.76
CA ILE A 302 1.87 11.52 2.86
C ILE A 302 1.87 10.89 1.48
N PHE A 303 2.50 9.73 1.39
CA PHE A 303 2.42 8.83 0.25
C PHE A 303 2.03 7.43 0.72
N ALA A 304 1.39 6.67 -0.16
CA ALA A 304 1.16 5.25 0.04
C ALA A 304 1.75 4.45 -1.12
N THR A 305 2.24 3.25 -0.83
CA THR A 305 2.63 2.29 -1.86
C THR A 305 1.84 1.00 -1.71
N ALA A 306 1.49 0.37 -2.81
CA ALA A 306 0.73 -0.85 -2.84
C ALA A 306 1.11 -1.75 -4.03
N ASN A 307 0.90 -3.04 -3.90
CA ASN A 307 1.07 -3.98 -5.00
C ASN A 307 -0.19 -4.06 -5.85
N THR A 308 -1.33 -3.70 -5.28
CA THR A 308 -2.65 -3.66 -5.92
C THR A 308 -3.16 -2.22 -6.05
N LYS A 309 -4.30 -2.03 -6.70
CA LYS A 309 -4.97 -0.73 -6.78
C LYS A 309 -6.02 -0.53 -5.68
N GLY A 310 -5.88 -1.25 -4.56
CA GLY A 310 -6.85 -1.24 -3.47
C GLY A 310 -8.04 -2.20 -3.70
N GLN A 311 -8.01 -3.01 -4.74
CA GLN A 311 -9.06 -3.97 -5.09
C GLN A 311 -8.77 -5.39 -4.56
N GLY A 312 -7.79 -5.53 -3.65
CA GLY A 312 -7.37 -6.83 -3.15
C GLY A 312 -6.54 -7.61 -4.19
N ASP A 313 -6.35 -8.89 -3.93
CA ASP A 313 -5.56 -9.78 -4.79
C ASP A 313 -6.46 -10.52 -5.79
N GLU A 314 -6.67 -9.94 -6.95
CA GLU A 314 -7.43 -10.57 -8.04
C GLU A 314 -6.67 -11.71 -8.72
N THR A 315 -5.34 -11.75 -8.55
CA THR A 315 -4.46 -12.69 -9.28
C THR A 315 -3.97 -13.87 -8.45
N GLY A 316 -4.22 -13.87 -7.12
CA GLY A 316 -3.67 -14.85 -6.18
C GLY A 316 -2.17 -14.66 -5.89
N SER A 317 -1.55 -13.62 -6.44
CA SER A 317 -0.11 -13.38 -6.36
C SER A 317 0.32 -12.56 -5.14
N TYR A 318 -0.62 -11.88 -4.51
CA TYR A 318 -0.43 -10.99 -3.35
C TYR A 318 -1.33 -11.42 -2.20
N GLN A 319 -1.18 -12.68 -1.74
CA GLN A 319 -1.96 -13.23 -0.65
C GLN A 319 -1.92 -12.33 0.58
N GLY A 320 -3.11 -12.01 1.11
CA GLY A 320 -3.25 -11.09 2.24
C GLY A 320 -3.50 -9.62 1.86
N ALA A 321 -3.34 -9.23 0.59
CA ALA A 321 -3.78 -7.92 0.12
C ALA A 321 -5.31 -7.82 0.24
N ARG A 322 -5.78 -6.73 0.86
CA ARG A 322 -7.19 -6.54 1.22
C ARG A 322 -7.86 -5.53 0.30
N HIS A 323 -9.16 -5.72 0.09
CA HIS A 323 -10.01 -4.68 -0.47
C HIS A 323 -10.01 -3.46 0.46
N GLN A 324 -9.62 -2.31 -0.09
CA GLN A 324 -9.70 -1.03 0.60
C GLN A 324 -11.06 -0.37 0.33
N SER A 325 -11.64 0.27 1.34
CA SER A 325 -12.89 0.99 1.14
C SER A 325 -12.69 2.15 0.17
N LEU A 326 -13.68 2.43 -0.68
CA LEU A 326 -13.65 3.57 -1.59
C LEU A 326 -13.44 4.89 -0.84
N ALA A 327 -14.06 5.04 0.34
CA ALA A 327 -13.87 6.20 1.19
C ALA A 327 -12.43 6.39 1.69
N PHE A 328 -11.68 5.31 1.87
CA PHE A 328 -10.25 5.38 2.19
C PHE A 328 -9.42 5.77 0.97
N LEU A 329 -9.69 5.16 -0.18
CA LEU A 329 -8.99 5.45 -1.42
C LEU A 329 -9.24 6.87 -1.91
N ASP A 330 -10.44 7.41 -1.76
CA ASP A 330 -10.83 8.78 -2.13
C ASP A 330 -10.02 9.87 -1.40
N ARG A 331 -9.37 9.54 -0.30
CA ARG A 331 -8.47 10.45 0.40
C ARG A 331 -7.11 10.62 -0.27
N PHE A 332 -6.77 9.76 -1.22
CA PHE A 332 -5.60 9.92 -2.06
C PHE A 332 -5.99 10.66 -3.34
N ASN A 333 -5.21 11.66 -3.71
CA ASN A 333 -5.56 12.57 -4.80
C ASN A 333 -4.85 12.21 -6.11
N VAL A 334 -3.68 11.57 -6.02
CA VAL A 334 -2.85 11.21 -7.18
C VAL A 334 -2.55 9.71 -7.15
N PHE A 335 -3.02 9.00 -8.16
CA PHE A 335 -2.78 7.57 -8.34
C PHE A 335 -1.75 7.38 -9.46
N THR A 336 -0.57 6.88 -9.09
CA THR A 336 0.53 6.65 -10.04
C THR A 336 0.81 5.17 -10.18
N SER A 337 0.73 4.66 -11.41
CA SER A 337 1.16 3.30 -11.72
C SER A 337 2.66 3.28 -12.00
N VAL A 338 3.41 2.46 -11.25
CA VAL A 338 4.86 2.34 -11.35
C VAL A 338 5.22 1.07 -12.10
N PRO A 339 5.48 1.13 -13.42
CA PRO A 339 5.88 -0.03 -14.21
C PRO A 339 7.33 -0.43 -13.92
N TYR A 340 7.74 -1.60 -14.40
CA TYR A 340 9.15 -1.96 -14.42
C TYR A 340 9.98 -0.95 -15.22
N LEU A 341 11.28 -0.88 -14.96
CA LEU A 341 12.21 -0.02 -15.69
C LEU A 341 12.24 -0.37 -17.18
N ARG A 342 12.63 0.60 -18.01
CA ARG A 342 12.92 0.32 -19.42
C ARG A 342 14.09 -0.67 -19.51
N PRO A 343 14.08 -1.59 -20.46
CA PRO A 343 15.13 -2.62 -20.58
C PRO A 343 16.55 -2.06 -20.58
N HIS A 344 16.79 -0.97 -21.29
CA HIS A 344 18.09 -0.31 -21.32
C HIS A 344 18.53 0.23 -19.95
N ASP A 345 17.62 0.88 -19.22
CA ASP A 345 17.93 1.43 -17.89
C ASP A 345 18.17 0.32 -16.89
N GLU A 346 17.42 -0.79 -16.99
CA GLU A 346 17.58 -1.96 -16.14
C GLU A 346 18.94 -2.67 -16.39
N ALA A 347 19.32 -2.83 -17.65
CA ALA A 347 20.62 -3.40 -18.01
C ALA A 347 21.79 -2.54 -17.51
N LYS A 348 21.68 -1.21 -17.60
CA LYS A 348 22.67 -0.28 -17.07
C LYS A 348 22.85 -0.46 -15.56
N ILE A 349 21.76 -0.56 -14.80
CA ILE A 349 21.80 -0.80 -13.35
C ILE A 349 22.51 -2.14 -13.04
N LEU A 350 22.25 -3.19 -13.82
CA LEU A 350 22.91 -4.47 -13.61
C LEU A 350 24.44 -4.37 -13.78
N VAL A 351 24.89 -3.67 -14.81
CA VAL A 351 26.35 -3.46 -15.07
C VAL A 351 26.98 -2.63 -13.95
N GLU A 352 26.31 -1.59 -13.47
CA GLU A 352 26.81 -0.74 -12.39
C GLU A 352 26.90 -1.49 -11.05
N HIS A 353 25.95 -2.39 -10.76
CA HIS A 353 25.90 -3.12 -9.50
C HIS A 353 26.65 -4.47 -9.50
N ALA A 354 26.97 -5.03 -10.65
CA ALA A 354 27.70 -6.31 -10.79
C ALA A 354 29.00 -6.07 -11.55
N THR A 355 30.05 -5.69 -10.82
CA THR A 355 31.38 -5.39 -11.39
C THR A 355 31.87 -6.55 -12.25
N GLY A 356 32.24 -6.26 -13.50
CA GLY A 356 32.70 -7.26 -14.45
C GLY A 356 31.60 -7.96 -15.26
N LEU A 357 30.33 -7.54 -15.11
CA LEU A 357 29.23 -8.02 -15.95
C LEU A 357 29.35 -7.42 -17.35
N ASP A 358 29.37 -8.29 -18.38
CA ASP A 358 29.29 -7.83 -19.78
C ASP A 358 27.91 -7.24 -20.11
N SER A 359 27.92 -6.15 -20.91
CA SER A 359 26.68 -5.46 -21.26
C SER A 359 25.72 -6.31 -22.08
N LYS A 360 26.23 -7.18 -22.97
CA LYS A 360 25.39 -8.11 -23.74
C LYS A 360 24.68 -9.13 -22.84
N LEU A 361 25.41 -9.63 -21.83
CA LEU A 361 24.83 -10.55 -20.87
C LEU A 361 23.80 -9.83 -19.97
N ALA A 362 24.04 -8.56 -19.61
CA ALA A 362 23.08 -7.75 -18.90
C ALA A 362 21.78 -7.59 -19.72
N ASP A 363 21.88 -7.29 -21.02
CA ASP A 363 20.73 -7.21 -21.92
C ASP A 363 19.96 -8.55 -22.01
N GLN A 364 20.69 -9.68 -22.08
CA GLN A 364 20.07 -11.02 -22.05
C GLN A 364 19.36 -11.29 -20.72
N MET A 365 19.98 -10.93 -19.58
CA MET A 365 19.35 -11.07 -18.26
C MET A 365 18.06 -10.24 -18.15
N VAL A 366 18.06 -9.02 -18.67
CA VAL A 366 16.86 -8.17 -18.71
C VAL A 366 15.79 -8.76 -19.63
N LYS A 367 16.18 -9.27 -20.81
CA LYS A 367 15.27 -9.98 -21.72
C LYS A 367 14.63 -11.18 -21.02
N PHE A 368 15.43 -11.99 -20.34
CA PHE A 368 14.95 -13.13 -19.54
C PHE A 368 13.93 -12.70 -18.47
N ALA A 369 14.25 -11.65 -17.72
CA ALA A 369 13.32 -11.11 -16.72
C ALA A 369 12.00 -10.63 -17.33
N ASN A 370 12.06 -9.97 -18.49
CA ASN A 370 10.83 -9.47 -19.15
C ASN A 370 9.97 -10.61 -19.70
N GLU A 371 10.55 -11.68 -20.24
CA GLU A 371 9.80 -12.86 -20.65
C GLU A 371 9.12 -13.56 -19.47
N ILE A 372 9.77 -13.64 -18.29
CA ILE A 372 9.15 -14.12 -17.05
C ILE A 372 7.99 -13.21 -16.65
N ARG A 373 8.19 -11.89 -16.65
CA ARG A 373 7.15 -10.90 -16.27
C ARG A 373 5.94 -10.95 -17.20
N ASP A 374 6.15 -11.19 -18.48
CA ASP A 374 5.07 -11.33 -19.46
C ASP A 374 4.34 -12.66 -19.30
N ALA A 375 5.05 -13.76 -19.04
CA ALA A 375 4.43 -15.04 -18.72
C ALA A 375 3.60 -14.96 -17.42
N PHE A 376 4.08 -14.22 -16.41
CA PHE A 376 3.33 -13.94 -15.18
C PHE A 376 2.06 -13.13 -15.46
N LYS A 377 2.14 -12.04 -16.22
CA LYS A 377 0.95 -11.23 -16.59
C LYS A 377 -0.10 -12.03 -17.36
N ASN A 378 0.36 -12.98 -18.18
CA ASN A 378 -0.51 -13.85 -18.96
C ASN A 378 -1.06 -15.04 -18.16
N GLY A 379 -0.70 -15.16 -16.87
CA GLY A 379 -1.14 -16.26 -16.01
C GLY A 379 -0.52 -17.62 -16.33
N THR A 380 0.56 -17.67 -17.15
CA THR A 380 1.25 -18.91 -17.51
C THR A 380 2.13 -19.41 -16.37
N ILE A 381 2.66 -18.50 -15.56
CA ILE A 381 3.44 -18.77 -14.35
C ILE A 381 2.91 -17.93 -13.20
N TYR A 382 3.14 -18.41 -11.97
CA TYR A 382 2.67 -17.75 -10.74
C TYR A 382 3.76 -16.93 -10.05
N MET A 383 4.99 -16.97 -10.55
CA MET A 383 6.11 -16.23 -10.02
C MET A 383 6.60 -15.16 -10.99
N THR A 384 7.02 -14.01 -10.46
CA THR A 384 7.68 -12.96 -11.25
C THR A 384 9.06 -12.66 -10.70
N THR A 385 9.90 -11.98 -11.49
CA THR A 385 11.22 -11.54 -11.05
C THR A 385 11.30 -10.02 -11.01
N SER A 386 11.84 -9.52 -9.88
CA SER A 386 12.10 -8.10 -9.67
C SER A 386 13.53 -7.74 -10.08
N ILE A 387 13.81 -6.43 -10.22
CA ILE A 387 15.18 -5.95 -10.43
C ILE A 387 16.13 -6.39 -9.30
N ARG A 388 15.64 -6.49 -8.04
CA ARG A 388 16.45 -7.00 -6.91
C ARG A 388 16.90 -8.45 -7.14
N GLY A 389 15.99 -9.31 -7.59
CA GLY A 389 16.29 -10.69 -7.94
C GLY A 389 17.29 -10.77 -9.08
N LEU A 390 17.11 -9.91 -10.09
CA LEU A 390 18.01 -9.86 -11.25
C LEU A 390 19.39 -9.32 -10.88
N MET A 391 19.50 -8.29 -10.04
CA MET A 391 20.78 -7.82 -9.49
C MET A 391 21.49 -8.89 -8.68
N THR A 392 20.74 -9.66 -7.88
CA THR A 392 21.32 -10.81 -7.14
C THR A 392 21.87 -11.86 -8.10
N CYS A 393 21.12 -12.19 -9.15
CA CYS A 393 21.57 -13.10 -10.20
C CYS A 393 22.86 -12.61 -10.85
N ALA A 394 22.93 -11.35 -11.25
CA ALA A 394 24.09 -10.73 -11.87
C ALA A 394 25.34 -10.76 -10.94
N LYS A 395 25.17 -10.38 -9.67
CA LYS A 395 26.23 -10.43 -8.66
C LYS A 395 26.72 -11.85 -8.40
N MET A 396 25.82 -12.82 -8.31
CA MET A 396 26.20 -14.23 -8.14
C MET A 396 26.97 -14.75 -9.35
N TYR A 397 26.49 -14.43 -10.55
CA TYR A 397 27.21 -14.81 -11.78
C TYR A 397 28.65 -14.28 -11.78
N THR A 398 28.87 -12.98 -11.57
CA THR A 398 30.20 -12.38 -11.59
C THR A 398 31.08 -12.88 -10.47
N PHE A 399 30.54 -13.18 -9.29
CA PHE A 399 31.24 -13.71 -8.15
C PHE A 399 31.72 -15.16 -8.37
N PHE A 400 30.86 -16.03 -8.91
CA PHE A 400 31.15 -17.45 -9.06
C PHE A 400 31.88 -17.81 -10.38
N LEU A 401 31.86 -16.93 -11.38
CA LEU A 401 32.53 -17.18 -12.68
C LEU A 401 34.01 -17.55 -12.55
N PRO A 402 34.86 -16.86 -11.79
CA PRO A 402 36.24 -17.24 -11.57
C PRO A 402 36.40 -18.59 -10.86
N MET A 403 35.48 -18.86 -9.89
CA MET A 403 35.52 -20.12 -9.11
C MET A 403 35.14 -21.32 -9.96
N MET A 404 34.42 -21.12 -11.05
CA MET A 404 34.02 -22.15 -12.02
C MET A 404 34.95 -22.19 -13.22
N SER A 405 36.22 -21.78 -13.04
CA SER A 405 37.26 -21.79 -14.08
C SER A 405 36.84 -21.03 -15.36
N GLY A 406 36.04 -19.98 -15.22
CA GLY A 406 35.56 -19.20 -16.35
C GLY A 406 34.44 -19.87 -17.16
N ASN A 407 33.84 -20.94 -16.66
CA ASN A 407 32.70 -21.58 -17.34
C ASN A 407 31.44 -20.74 -17.19
N HIS A 408 31.13 -19.94 -18.21
CA HIS A 408 29.99 -19.03 -18.24
C HIS A 408 28.65 -19.75 -18.04
N ASN A 409 28.45 -20.90 -18.71
CA ASN A 409 27.18 -21.63 -18.60
C ASN A 409 26.97 -22.22 -17.20
N ALA A 410 28.03 -22.73 -16.57
CA ALA A 410 27.92 -23.22 -15.19
C ALA A 410 27.61 -22.10 -14.21
N ALA A 411 28.34 -20.97 -14.32
CA ALA A 411 28.13 -19.81 -13.45
C ALA A 411 26.72 -19.21 -13.62
N LEU A 412 26.23 -19.12 -14.86
CA LEU A 412 24.91 -18.60 -15.18
C LEU A 412 23.80 -19.54 -14.68
N THR A 413 23.95 -20.86 -14.95
CA THR A 413 23.03 -21.88 -14.42
C THR A 413 22.93 -21.79 -12.90
N PHE A 414 24.06 -21.72 -12.22
CA PHE A 414 24.12 -21.60 -10.76
C PHE A 414 23.43 -20.32 -10.27
N ALA A 415 23.75 -19.18 -10.87
CA ALA A 415 23.19 -17.89 -10.49
C ALA A 415 21.66 -17.84 -10.67
N ILE A 416 21.15 -18.31 -11.82
CA ILE A 416 19.70 -18.36 -12.08
C ILE A 416 19.01 -19.34 -11.11
N THR A 417 19.60 -20.53 -10.90
CA THR A 417 19.04 -21.52 -9.98
C THR A 417 18.87 -20.93 -8.58
N LYS A 418 19.94 -20.37 -8.02
CA LYS A 418 19.92 -19.88 -6.63
C LYS A 418 19.14 -18.58 -6.42
N SER A 419 19.10 -17.68 -7.42
CA SER A 419 18.41 -16.40 -7.29
C SER A 419 16.93 -16.44 -7.71
N ILE A 420 16.55 -17.32 -8.64
CA ILE A 420 15.22 -17.35 -9.25
C ILE A 420 14.56 -18.71 -9.11
N LEU A 421 15.15 -19.78 -9.62
CA LEU A 421 14.48 -21.07 -9.79
C LEU A 421 14.16 -21.78 -8.47
N ASN A 422 15.05 -21.72 -7.46
CA ASN A 422 14.81 -22.36 -6.16
C ASN A 422 13.63 -21.77 -5.37
N ARG A 423 13.00 -20.71 -5.87
CA ARG A 423 11.77 -20.14 -5.29
C ARG A 423 10.51 -20.61 -6.00
N CYS A 424 10.66 -21.36 -7.07
CA CYS A 424 9.57 -21.75 -7.94
C CYS A 424 8.99 -23.12 -7.54
N GLY A 425 7.68 -23.26 -7.67
CA GLY A 425 7.07 -24.58 -7.72
C GLY A 425 7.44 -25.32 -9.01
N HIS A 426 7.22 -26.61 -9.05
CA HIS A 426 7.65 -27.50 -10.13
C HIS A 426 7.23 -27.02 -11.55
N GLN A 427 5.99 -26.52 -11.70
CA GLN A 427 5.49 -26.05 -12.99
C GLN A 427 6.18 -24.77 -13.45
N ASP A 428 6.34 -23.80 -12.56
CA ASP A 428 7.02 -22.54 -12.86
C ASP A 428 8.51 -22.79 -13.14
N PHE A 429 9.14 -23.72 -12.41
CA PHE A 429 10.52 -24.12 -12.64
C PHE A 429 10.75 -24.61 -14.07
N ALA A 430 9.89 -25.49 -14.58
CA ALA A 430 10.01 -26.01 -15.95
C ALA A 430 9.85 -24.88 -16.99
N ASN A 431 8.84 -24.04 -16.84
CA ASN A 431 8.57 -22.93 -17.75
C ASN A 431 9.70 -21.88 -17.75
N ILE A 432 10.18 -21.51 -16.58
CA ILE A 432 11.27 -20.51 -16.45
C ILE A 432 12.61 -21.09 -16.94
N SER A 433 12.86 -22.39 -16.73
CA SER A 433 14.05 -23.06 -17.26
C SER A 433 14.05 -23.06 -18.79
N GLU A 434 12.90 -23.29 -19.43
CA GLU A 434 12.75 -23.21 -20.89
C GLU A 434 13.00 -21.78 -21.40
N ILE A 435 12.45 -20.77 -20.74
CA ILE A 435 12.72 -19.35 -21.07
C ILE A 435 14.23 -19.07 -20.96
N ALA A 436 14.88 -19.52 -19.88
CA ALA A 436 16.32 -19.32 -19.69
C ALA A 436 17.14 -19.98 -20.82
N GLN A 437 16.83 -21.22 -21.17
CA GLN A 437 17.53 -21.90 -22.27
C GLN A 437 17.37 -21.10 -23.58
N ARG A 438 16.17 -20.68 -23.93
CA ARG A 438 15.91 -19.91 -25.17
C ARG A 438 16.61 -18.56 -25.21
N VAL A 439 16.68 -17.84 -24.08
CA VAL A 439 17.25 -16.47 -24.02
C VAL A 439 18.79 -16.53 -24.03
N PHE A 440 19.37 -17.49 -23.31
CA PHE A 440 20.83 -17.60 -23.15
C PHE A 440 21.49 -18.59 -24.08
N ASP A 441 20.72 -19.23 -25.00
CA ASP A 441 21.32 -20.12 -26.02
C ASP A 441 22.13 -19.28 -26.98
N THR A 442 23.47 -19.46 -26.89
CA THR A 442 24.43 -18.79 -27.74
C THR A 442 24.86 -19.63 -28.96
N GLY A 443 24.19 -20.77 -29.18
CA GLY A 443 24.56 -21.69 -30.26
C GLY A 443 25.90 -22.40 -30.03
N SER A 444 26.54 -22.22 -28.88
CA SER A 444 27.89 -22.77 -28.55
C SER A 444 27.87 -24.20 -27.96
N GLY A 445 26.76 -24.87 -28.04
CA GLY A 445 26.71 -26.34 -27.92
C GLY A 445 26.56 -26.94 -26.53
N THR A 446 26.62 -26.19 -25.45
CA THR A 446 26.35 -26.74 -24.10
C THR A 446 25.09 -26.04 -23.52
N PRO A 447 23.97 -26.74 -23.43
CA PRO A 447 22.74 -26.15 -22.87
C PRO A 447 22.91 -25.87 -21.36
N LEU A 448 22.18 -24.86 -20.87
CA LEU A 448 22.05 -24.65 -19.44
C LEU A 448 21.31 -25.87 -18.84
N ASN A 449 21.88 -26.46 -17.80
CA ASN A 449 21.32 -27.67 -17.18
C ASN A 449 20.76 -27.36 -15.81
N PHE A 450 19.45 -27.11 -15.76
CA PHE A 450 18.73 -26.87 -14.52
C PHE A 450 18.19 -28.18 -13.95
N LYS A 451 18.34 -28.38 -12.64
CA LYS A 451 17.77 -29.51 -11.91
C LYS A 451 16.86 -28.99 -10.83
N TYR A 452 15.64 -29.52 -10.79
CA TYR A 452 14.72 -29.26 -9.68
C TYR A 452 15.20 -30.10 -8.49
N GLU A 453 15.38 -29.42 -7.34
CA GLU A 453 15.73 -30.06 -6.06
C GLU A 453 14.43 -30.02 -5.23
N ASP A 454 13.89 -31.17 -4.82
CA ASP A 454 12.68 -31.31 -3.98
C ASP A 454 12.91 -30.80 -2.54
#